data_0d7aa9df9db0cb52d8119578c81b09a4
#
_entry.id   0d7aa9df9db0cb52d8119578c81b09a4
#
_cell.length_a   1.000
_cell.length_b   1.000
_cell.length_c   1.000
_cell.angle_alpha   90.00
_cell.angle_beta   90.00
_cell.angle_gamma   90.00
#
_symmetry.space_group_name_H-M   'P 1'
#
loop_
_entity.id
_entity.type
_entity.pdbx_description
1 polymer ?
#
loop_
_entity_poly.entity_id
_entity_poly.type
_entity_poly.pdbx_seq_one_letter_code
_entity_poly.pdbx_strand_id
1 'polypeptide(L)'
;MNRRDLLLQTTAGAAALAVGSSAEAAAQATPSATRAVAADPVNGTQRRPLRLDREVDELQERTFRWFAHVTDKRNGLTPDRWPTKSFCSVAAVGFALTCWPVGVERGWMDRDEARERTLNTLRFFAALPQGPEASGAAGYKGFFYHFLDMETGLRFAQNELSTVDTALLIAGMLFAARYFDGRHPDEAEIREKAQFLYERVEWPWAVVRPNRISMGWHPETGFIPADWFVYNEGMLILLLAMGSPTHPLDAGVWHEWAYGYDKSWTERWGSWHLEFAPIFGHQYSHMFVDFRDIQDAWMRGQSSLRDERLDYFENSRRAVYAQQKYAHDNPGRWAGYSSEVWGLTACDGPGDFKQMIDGEEREFFSYSARGPGDRDDGTLAPTAAAGSIAFAPEIVLPCVKAIKARYGAGLYTQWGFLDSFNPTLTVRDSPLQHGRIVEGIGWVDGDYLGIDQGPIVIMTENHRSDLVWRHMRDEPNIRRGLEVAGFTGGYLSA
;
A
#
# COMPACT_ATOMS: atom_id res chain seq x y z
N MET A 1 9.53 -17.81 -5.92
CA MET A 1 10.21 -16.50 -5.86
C MET A 1 9.43 -15.67 -4.85
N ASN A 2 10.08 -15.03 -3.87
CA ASN A 2 9.44 -14.27 -2.79
C ASN A 2 8.99 -12.90 -3.34
N ARG A 3 7.90 -12.28 -2.81
CA ARG A 3 7.42 -10.93 -3.17
C ARG A 3 8.54 -9.88 -3.25
N ARG A 4 9.58 -10.01 -2.43
CA ARG A 4 10.71 -9.08 -2.38
C ARG A 4 11.78 -9.32 -3.43
N ASP A 5 12.06 -10.55 -3.78
CA ASP A 5 13.01 -10.86 -4.86
C ASP A 5 12.54 -10.21 -6.17
N LEU A 6 11.23 -10.02 -6.30
CA LEU A 6 10.60 -9.37 -7.42
C LEU A 6 10.69 -7.83 -7.35
N LEU A 7 10.46 -7.24 -6.15
CA LEU A 7 10.62 -5.80 -5.92
C LEU A 7 12.07 -5.34 -6.09
N LEU A 8 13.04 -6.20 -5.77
CA LEU A 8 14.46 -5.93 -5.98
C LEU A 8 14.84 -5.87 -7.47
N GLN A 9 14.14 -6.62 -8.33
CA GLN A 9 14.37 -6.58 -9.78
C GLN A 9 13.80 -5.29 -10.41
N THR A 10 12.71 -4.73 -9.89
CA THR A 10 12.12 -3.48 -10.40
C THR A 10 12.95 -2.24 -10.05
N THR A 11 13.58 -2.21 -8.88
CA THR A 11 14.47 -1.10 -8.49
C THR A 11 15.81 -1.12 -9.24
N ALA A 12 16.28 -2.30 -9.69
CA ALA A 12 17.47 -2.43 -10.52
C ALA A 12 17.21 -2.12 -12.01
N GLY A 13 15.98 -2.36 -12.50
CA GLY A 13 15.59 -2.09 -13.90
C GLY A 13 15.46 -0.60 -14.21
N ALA A 14 14.99 0.21 -13.28
CA ALA A 14 14.86 1.66 -13.45
C ALA A 14 16.20 2.41 -13.61
N ALA A 15 17.32 1.79 -13.24
CA ALA A 15 18.66 2.38 -13.37
C ALA A 15 19.34 2.11 -14.74
N ALA A 16 18.78 1.27 -15.62
CA ALA A 16 19.44 0.78 -16.82
C ALA A 16 18.90 1.33 -18.16
N LEU A 17 17.86 2.15 -18.19
CA LEU A 17 17.19 2.60 -19.44
C LEU A 17 17.21 4.13 -19.66
N ALA A 18 18.36 4.76 -19.46
CA ALA A 18 18.59 6.15 -19.82
C ALA A 18 19.73 6.30 -20.82
N VAL A 19 19.62 5.77 -22.03
CA VAL A 19 20.35 6.26 -23.22
C VAL A 19 19.57 5.90 -24.49
N GLY A 20 19.01 6.89 -25.15
CA GLY A 20 18.44 6.72 -26.50
C GLY A 20 17.55 7.90 -26.88
N SER A 21 18.17 8.94 -27.41
CA SER A 21 17.51 10.14 -27.93
C SER A 21 16.78 9.88 -29.25
N SER A 22 15.62 10.49 -29.45
CA SER A 22 15.34 11.27 -30.69
C SER A 22 14.04 12.06 -30.53
N ALA A 23 14.16 13.35 -30.89
CA ALA A 23 13.10 14.32 -30.92
C ALA A 23 12.20 14.13 -32.15
N GLU A 24 10.89 14.35 -32.01
CA GLU A 24 10.10 15.05 -33.04
C GLU A 24 8.71 15.48 -32.54
N ALA A 25 8.49 16.78 -32.79
CA ALA A 25 7.26 17.48 -33.13
C ALA A 25 6.07 17.48 -32.14
N ALA A 26 5.89 18.66 -31.56
CA ALA A 26 4.71 19.13 -30.84
C ALA A 26 3.52 19.35 -31.75
N ALA A 27 2.33 18.89 -31.33
CA ALA A 27 1.06 19.44 -31.75
C ALA A 27 0.33 19.97 -30.51
N GLN A 28 0.09 21.28 -30.52
CA GLN A 28 -0.63 22.00 -29.45
C GLN A 28 -2.11 21.62 -29.46
N ALA A 29 -2.58 21.05 -28.37
CA ALA A 29 -3.98 21.01 -28.00
C ALA A 29 -4.17 21.79 -26.70
N THR A 30 -4.92 22.87 -26.75
CA THR A 30 -5.32 23.71 -25.61
C THR A 30 -6.14 22.91 -24.62
N PRO A 31 -5.82 22.91 -23.32
CA PRO A 31 -6.65 22.28 -22.33
C PRO A 31 -7.85 23.13 -21.97
N SER A 32 -9.03 22.55 -22.04
CA SER A 32 -10.25 23.12 -21.47
C SER A 32 -10.08 23.15 -19.95
N ALA A 33 -10.17 24.33 -19.37
CA ALA A 33 -10.07 24.56 -17.93
C ALA A 33 -11.23 23.91 -17.19
N THR A 34 -11.00 22.76 -16.62
CA THR A 34 -11.90 22.18 -15.63
C THR A 34 -11.65 22.91 -14.31
N ARG A 35 -12.66 23.64 -13.88
CA ARG A 35 -12.68 24.45 -12.66
C ARG A 35 -12.33 23.56 -11.45
N ALA A 36 -11.15 23.79 -10.87
CA ALA A 36 -10.74 23.18 -9.61
C ALA A 36 -11.76 23.55 -8.53
N VAL A 37 -12.36 22.55 -7.90
CA VAL A 37 -13.11 22.74 -6.66
C VAL A 37 -12.09 23.05 -5.60
N ALA A 38 -12.07 24.29 -5.13
CA ALA A 38 -11.20 24.72 -4.05
C ALA A 38 -11.48 23.87 -2.81
N ALA A 39 -10.44 23.26 -2.26
CA ALA A 39 -10.51 22.61 -0.98
C ALA A 39 -10.72 23.67 0.10
N ASP A 40 -11.76 23.49 0.92
CA ASP A 40 -11.99 24.33 2.10
C ASP A 40 -10.81 24.21 3.07
N PRO A 41 -10.39 25.30 3.72
CA PRO A 41 -9.29 25.25 4.68
C PRO A 41 -9.66 24.38 5.87
N VAL A 42 -8.74 23.50 6.24
CA VAL A 42 -8.88 22.56 7.36
C VAL A 42 -8.87 23.33 8.68
N ASN A 43 -10.02 23.83 9.08
CA ASN A 43 -10.29 24.24 10.46
C ASN A 43 -10.88 23.02 11.19
N GLY A 44 -10.41 22.72 12.41
CA GLY A 44 -10.66 21.51 13.22
C GLY A 44 -12.11 21.15 13.57
N THR A 45 -13.04 21.32 12.65
CA THR A 45 -14.42 20.84 12.74
C THR A 45 -14.52 19.46 12.11
N GLN A 46 -15.07 18.50 12.85
CA GLN A 46 -15.36 17.16 12.32
C GLN A 46 -16.11 17.29 10.98
N ARG A 47 -15.46 16.90 9.91
CA ARG A 47 -16.09 16.85 8.58
C ARG A 47 -17.25 15.84 8.66
N ARG A 48 -18.45 16.25 8.28
CA ARG A 48 -19.56 15.31 8.15
C ARG A 48 -19.17 14.23 7.12
N PRO A 49 -19.30 12.92 7.45
CA PRO A 49 -18.94 11.85 6.53
C PRO A 49 -19.62 12.03 5.17
N LEU A 50 -18.87 11.87 4.09
CA LEU A 50 -19.42 11.91 2.74
C LEU A 50 -20.37 10.72 2.54
N ARG A 51 -21.49 10.95 1.84
CA ARG A 51 -22.28 9.86 1.33
C ARG A 51 -21.58 9.29 0.11
N LEU A 52 -21.05 8.08 0.25
CA LEU A 52 -20.39 7.40 -0.86
C LEU A 52 -21.39 6.90 -1.91
N ASP A 53 -20.86 6.63 -3.10
CA ASP A 53 -21.56 5.84 -4.09
C ASP A 53 -21.85 4.44 -3.52
N ARG A 54 -23.03 3.91 -3.81
CA ARG A 54 -23.50 2.64 -3.24
C ARG A 54 -22.56 1.47 -3.53
N GLU A 55 -21.95 1.43 -4.72
CA GLU A 55 -21.08 0.30 -5.09
C GLU A 55 -19.75 0.33 -4.36
N VAL A 56 -19.23 1.52 -4.08
CA VAL A 56 -18.01 1.68 -3.27
C VAL A 56 -18.29 1.41 -1.81
N ASP A 57 -19.44 1.86 -1.31
CA ASP A 57 -19.88 1.57 0.06
C ASP A 57 -20.02 0.06 0.30
N GLU A 58 -20.65 -0.63 -0.64
CA GLU A 58 -20.78 -2.10 -0.63
C GLU A 58 -19.40 -2.78 -0.74
N LEU A 59 -18.50 -2.30 -1.60
CA LEU A 59 -17.17 -2.86 -1.75
C LEU A 59 -16.37 -2.73 -0.45
N GLN A 60 -16.38 -1.56 0.19
CA GLN A 60 -15.71 -1.34 1.47
C GLN A 60 -16.23 -2.29 2.55
N GLU A 61 -17.57 -2.45 2.67
CA GLU A 61 -18.17 -3.38 3.63
C GLU A 61 -17.77 -4.84 3.37
N ARG A 62 -17.84 -5.28 2.10
CA ARG A 62 -17.47 -6.66 1.73
C ARG A 62 -16.01 -6.94 2.05
N THR A 63 -15.11 -6.02 1.73
CA THR A 63 -13.68 -6.15 2.01
C THR A 63 -13.39 -6.12 3.53
N PHE A 64 -14.08 -5.26 4.29
CA PHE A 64 -14.02 -5.29 5.75
C PHE A 64 -14.46 -6.66 6.31
N ARG A 65 -15.56 -7.23 5.79
CA ARG A 65 -16.06 -8.54 6.22
C ARG A 65 -15.09 -9.68 5.89
N TRP A 66 -14.29 -9.55 4.82
CA TRP A 66 -13.19 -10.47 4.54
C TRP A 66 -12.19 -10.48 5.71
N PHE A 67 -11.67 -9.32 6.12
CA PHE A 67 -10.76 -9.22 7.28
C PHE A 67 -11.41 -9.81 8.55
N ALA A 68 -12.68 -9.47 8.81
CA ALA A 68 -13.39 -9.96 9.98
C ALA A 68 -13.57 -11.50 9.99
N HIS A 69 -13.62 -12.11 8.80
CA HIS A 69 -13.79 -13.56 8.61
C HIS A 69 -12.47 -14.32 8.74
N VAL A 70 -11.39 -13.84 8.08
CA VAL A 70 -10.14 -14.60 7.93
C VAL A 70 -9.15 -14.39 9.06
N THR A 71 -9.19 -13.23 9.73
CA THR A 71 -8.28 -12.94 10.85
C THR A 71 -8.67 -13.75 12.08
N ASP A 72 -7.70 -14.48 12.66
CA ASP A 72 -7.93 -15.27 13.87
C ASP A 72 -8.24 -14.33 15.07
N LYS A 73 -9.41 -14.51 15.67
CA LYS A 73 -9.89 -13.67 16.79
C LYS A 73 -9.04 -13.78 18.05
N ARG A 74 -8.31 -14.89 18.22
CA ARG A 74 -7.54 -15.19 19.43
C ARG A 74 -6.18 -14.50 19.45
N ASN A 75 -5.55 -14.38 18.29
CA ASN A 75 -4.17 -13.90 18.16
C ASN A 75 -3.97 -12.79 17.11
N GLY A 76 -5.01 -12.49 16.31
CA GLY A 76 -4.99 -11.44 15.30
C GLY A 76 -4.20 -11.77 14.04
N LEU A 77 -3.67 -12.99 13.91
CA LEU A 77 -2.95 -13.38 12.70
C LEU A 77 -3.89 -13.36 11.50
N THR A 78 -3.49 -12.63 10.46
CA THR A 78 -4.24 -12.44 9.23
C THR A 78 -3.51 -13.15 8.10
N PRO A 79 -4.14 -14.10 7.38
CA PRO A 79 -3.47 -14.83 6.31
C PRO A 79 -3.05 -13.90 5.17
N ASP A 80 -1.92 -14.23 4.52
CA ASP A 80 -1.46 -13.53 3.33
C ASP A 80 -2.51 -13.57 2.21
N ARG A 81 -3.13 -14.74 2.02
CA ARG A 81 -4.19 -14.97 1.02
C ARG A 81 -5.29 -15.90 1.54
N TRP A 82 -6.41 -15.86 0.90
CA TRP A 82 -7.56 -16.73 1.15
C TRP A 82 -8.43 -16.82 -0.11
N PRO A 83 -9.05 -17.98 -0.47
CA PRO A 83 -9.23 -19.18 0.36
C PRO A 83 -8.06 -20.17 0.36
N THR A 84 -7.05 -19.97 -0.47
CA THR A 84 -5.86 -20.83 -0.42
C THR A 84 -5.21 -20.72 0.97
N LYS A 85 -4.97 -21.87 1.61
CA LYS A 85 -4.29 -21.88 2.91
C LYS A 85 -2.91 -21.28 2.81
N SER A 86 -2.63 -20.34 3.68
CA SER A 86 -1.42 -19.54 3.65
C SER A 86 -0.88 -19.28 5.06
N PHE A 87 0.30 -18.70 5.10
CA PHE A 87 0.95 -18.11 6.26
C PHE A 87 0.33 -16.74 6.57
N CYS A 88 0.64 -16.17 7.73
CA CYS A 88 0.27 -14.81 8.13
C CYS A 88 1.17 -13.79 7.42
N SER A 89 0.59 -12.72 6.89
CA SER A 89 1.29 -11.50 6.51
C SER A 89 1.21 -10.49 7.66
N VAL A 90 2.35 -10.02 8.18
CA VAL A 90 2.34 -9.06 9.30
C VAL A 90 1.81 -7.68 8.88
N ALA A 91 1.99 -7.28 7.61
CA ALA A 91 1.36 -6.08 7.06
C ALA A 91 -0.17 -6.20 7.07
N ALA A 92 -0.71 -7.35 6.66
CA ALA A 92 -2.15 -7.60 6.69
C ALA A 92 -2.74 -7.54 8.10
N VAL A 93 -1.96 -7.93 9.13
CA VAL A 93 -2.35 -7.75 10.54
C VAL A 93 -2.47 -6.25 10.88
N GLY A 94 -1.53 -5.42 10.44
CA GLY A 94 -1.60 -3.96 10.61
C GLY A 94 -2.85 -3.37 9.95
N PHE A 95 -3.22 -3.87 8.79
CA PHE A 95 -4.44 -3.45 8.09
C PHE A 95 -5.71 -3.95 8.81
N ALA A 96 -5.72 -5.18 9.32
CA ALA A 96 -6.83 -5.69 10.12
C ALA A 96 -7.06 -4.83 11.37
N LEU A 97 -5.99 -4.48 12.11
CA LEU A 97 -6.06 -3.57 13.26
C LEU A 97 -6.66 -2.20 12.89
N THR A 98 -6.41 -1.74 11.67
CA THR A 98 -6.98 -0.49 11.16
C THR A 98 -8.44 -0.66 10.71
N CYS A 99 -8.80 -1.83 10.21
CA CYS A 99 -10.17 -2.14 9.79
C CYS A 99 -11.16 -2.21 10.96
N TRP A 100 -10.75 -2.66 12.17
CA TRP A 100 -11.68 -2.79 13.29
C TRP A 100 -12.34 -1.45 13.66
N PRO A 101 -11.59 -0.35 13.88
CA PRO A 101 -12.21 0.98 14.06
C PRO A 101 -13.12 1.41 12.92
N VAL A 102 -12.74 1.14 11.66
CA VAL A 102 -13.62 1.44 10.51
C VAL A 102 -14.94 0.69 10.65
N GLY A 103 -14.88 -0.60 11.00
CA GLY A 103 -16.08 -1.42 11.23
C GLY A 103 -17.00 -0.85 12.32
N VAL A 104 -16.42 -0.31 13.40
CA VAL A 104 -17.20 0.34 14.47
C VAL A 104 -17.88 1.61 13.96
N GLU A 105 -17.13 2.49 13.29
CA GLU A 105 -17.67 3.75 12.73
C GLU A 105 -18.75 3.53 11.68
N ARG A 106 -18.72 2.40 10.98
CA ARG A 106 -19.74 2.01 9.98
C ARG A 106 -20.89 1.18 10.57
N GLY A 107 -20.81 0.76 11.83
CA GLY A 107 -21.80 -0.12 12.45
C GLY A 107 -21.75 -1.56 11.94
N TRP A 108 -20.62 -2.00 11.39
CA TRP A 108 -20.40 -3.37 10.91
C TRP A 108 -19.82 -4.29 11.99
N MET A 109 -19.29 -3.71 13.05
CA MET A 109 -18.70 -4.38 14.20
C MET A 109 -18.98 -3.59 15.48
N ASP A 110 -19.24 -4.27 16.58
CA ASP A 110 -19.36 -3.61 17.88
C ASP A 110 -18.01 -3.16 18.41
N ARG A 111 -17.98 -2.00 19.14
CA ARG A 111 -16.74 -1.47 19.74
C ARG A 111 -16.08 -2.48 20.68
N ASP A 112 -16.88 -3.25 21.42
CA ASP A 112 -16.38 -4.25 22.35
C ASP A 112 -15.67 -5.40 21.62
N GLU A 113 -16.24 -5.91 20.53
CA GLU A 113 -15.59 -6.91 19.68
C GLU A 113 -14.31 -6.36 19.04
N ALA A 114 -14.35 -5.14 18.51
CA ALA A 114 -13.18 -4.49 17.92
C ALA A 114 -12.04 -4.30 18.93
N ARG A 115 -12.38 -3.88 20.16
CA ARG A 115 -11.44 -3.73 21.29
C ARG A 115 -10.83 -5.07 21.68
N GLU A 116 -11.65 -6.11 21.84
CA GLU A 116 -11.19 -7.45 22.20
C GLU A 116 -10.21 -8.01 21.15
N ARG A 117 -10.57 -7.96 19.85
CA ARG A 117 -9.70 -8.38 18.76
C ARG A 117 -8.38 -7.64 18.74
N THR A 118 -8.43 -6.31 18.90
CA THR A 118 -7.24 -5.45 18.96
C THR A 118 -6.34 -5.83 20.12
N LEU A 119 -6.89 -5.98 21.32
CA LEU A 119 -6.13 -6.32 22.51
C LEU A 119 -5.50 -7.71 22.41
N ASN A 120 -6.24 -8.70 21.91
CA ASN A 120 -5.73 -10.05 21.69
C ASN A 120 -4.54 -10.05 20.73
N THR A 121 -4.63 -9.28 19.64
CA THR A 121 -3.53 -9.11 18.67
C THR A 121 -2.30 -8.50 19.34
N LEU A 122 -2.46 -7.40 20.07
CA LEU A 122 -1.34 -6.71 20.71
C LEU A 122 -0.69 -7.57 21.80
N ARG A 123 -1.48 -8.28 22.62
CA ARG A 123 -0.97 -9.22 23.64
C ARG A 123 -0.17 -10.34 22.98
N PHE A 124 -0.68 -10.89 21.89
CA PHE A 124 0.00 -11.97 21.17
C PHE A 124 1.35 -11.48 20.63
N PHE A 125 1.38 -10.39 19.88
CA PHE A 125 2.63 -9.84 19.32
C PHE A 125 3.64 -9.40 20.39
N ALA A 126 3.16 -8.89 21.53
CA ALA A 126 4.03 -8.53 22.65
C ALA A 126 4.70 -9.75 23.30
N ALA A 127 4.05 -10.90 23.29
CA ALA A 127 4.54 -12.15 23.87
C ALA A 127 5.40 -13.00 22.92
N LEU A 128 5.41 -12.69 21.60
CA LEU A 128 6.17 -13.45 20.63
C LEU A 128 7.69 -13.39 20.90
N PRO A 129 8.40 -14.52 20.80
CA PRO A 129 9.84 -14.57 21.01
C PRO A 129 10.59 -13.80 19.92
N GLN A 130 11.62 -13.07 20.34
CA GLN A 130 12.54 -12.32 19.49
C GLN A 130 13.96 -12.83 19.70
N GLY A 131 14.70 -13.05 18.64
CA GLY A 131 16.09 -13.52 18.72
C GLY A 131 16.75 -13.60 17.35
N PRO A 132 18.10 -13.73 17.31
CA PRO A 132 18.86 -13.83 16.08
C PRO A 132 18.83 -15.23 15.45
N GLU A 133 18.20 -16.21 16.11
CA GLU A 133 18.17 -17.60 15.68
C GLU A 133 17.31 -17.79 14.43
N ALA A 134 17.71 -18.71 13.56
CA ALA A 134 17.00 -19.03 12.31
C ALA A 134 15.60 -19.65 12.55
N SER A 135 15.34 -20.18 13.74
CA SER A 135 14.07 -20.80 14.10
C SER A 135 13.67 -20.47 15.55
N GLY A 136 12.39 -20.60 15.86
CA GLY A 136 11.89 -20.37 17.22
C GLY A 136 11.68 -18.88 17.57
N ALA A 137 11.86 -17.97 16.63
CA ALA A 137 11.61 -16.53 16.81
C ALA A 137 10.58 -16.01 15.79
N ALA A 138 9.84 -14.97 16.16
CA ALA A 138 8.92 -14.24 15.29
C ALA A 138 9.55 -12.97 14.69
N GLY A 139 10.72 -12.60 15.20
CA GLY A 139 11.44 -11.40 14.79
C GLY A 139 12.73 -11.22 15.55
N TYR A 140 13.39 -10.08 15.34
CA TYR A 140 14.61 -9.69 16.02
C TYR A 140 14.72 -8.17 16.10
N LYS A 141 15.27 -7.62 17.20
CA LYS A 141 15.45 -6.18 17.38
C LYS A 141 14.14 -5.36 17.27
N GLY A 142 13.02 -5.94 17.66
CA GLY A 142 11.70 -5.32 17.54
C GLY A 142 11.04 -5.43 16.17
N PHE A 143 11.79 -5.80 15.13
CA PHE A 143 11.25 -6.11 13.82
C PHE A 143 10.65 -7.51 13.77
N PHE A 144 9.71 -7.74 12.86
CA PHE A 144 9.09 -9.04 12.63
C PHE A 144 9.45 -9.60 11.25
N TYR A 145 9.42 -10.93 11.14
CA TYR A 145 9.50 -11.58 9.85
C TYR A 145 8.29 -11.22 8.99
N HIS A 146 8.49 -11.12 7.68
CA HIS A 146 7.45 -10.79 6.71
C HIS A 146 6.24 -11.72 6.86
N PHE A 147 6.50 -13.03 6.95
CA PHE A 147 5.49 -14.05 7.11
C PHE A 147 5.70 -14.86 8.39
N LEU A 148 4.59 -15.11 9.09
CA LEU A 148 4.55 -15.92 10.29
C LEU A 148 3.66 -17.15 10.07
N ASP A 149 3.95 -18.22 10.78
CA ASP A 149 3.09 -19.38 10.81
C ASP A 149 1.77 -19.05 11.53
N MET A 150 0.63 -19.44 10.97
CA MET A 150 -0.71 -19.06 11.45
C MET A 150 -1.07 -19.65 12.81
N GLU A 151 -0.40 -20.73 13.26
CA GLU A 151 -0.69 -21.38 14.53
C GLU A 151 0.22 -20.87 15.65
N THR A 152 1.52 -20.76 15.35
CA THR A 152 2.56 -20.46 16.35
C THR A 152 2.95 -18.97 16.39
N GLY A 153 2.75 -18.21 15.31
CA GLY A 153 3.26 -16.86 15.17
C GLY A 153 4.76 -16.76 14.96
N LEU A 154 5.46 -17.89 14.75
CA LEU A 154 6.88 -17.91 14.51
C LEU A 154 7.20 -17.72 13.02
N ARG A 155 8.47 -17.42 12.70
CA ARG A 155 8.95 -17.29 11.33
C ARG A 155 8.48 -18.44 10.44
N PHE A 156 7.83 -18.12 9.34
CA PHE A 156 7.43 -19.13 8.34
C PHE A 156 8.56 -19.38 7.35
N ALA A 157 8.98 -20.63 7.20
CA ALA A 157 10.06 -21.03 6.29
C ALA A 157 11.35 -20.17 6.48
N GLN A 158 11.98 -19.77 5.38
CA GLN A 158 13.19 -18.94 5.39
C GLN A 158 12.93 -17.51 4.89
N ASN A 159 11.72 -16.98 5.15
CA ASN A 159 11.43 -15.60 4.77
C ASN A 159 12.27 -14.60 5.57
N GLU A 160 12.41 -13.40 5.02
CA GLU A 160 13.19 -12.33 5.64
C GLU A 160 12.45 -11.65 6.80
N LEU A 161 13.19 -11.13 7.74
CA LEU A 161 12.73 -10.07 8.62
C LEU A 161 12.51 -8.81 7.78
N SER A 162 11.31 -8.23 7.85
CA SER A 162 10.89 -7.15 6.97
C SER A 162 10.77 -5.83 7.69
N THR A 163 11.45 -4.80 7.18
CA THR A 163 11.35 -3.45 7.76
C THR A 163 10.05 -2.75 7.37
N VAL A 164 9.54 -2.93 6.12
CA VAL A 164 8.30 -2.27 5.70
C VAL A 164 7.07 -2.96 6.28
N ASP A 165 7.02 -4.28 6.29
CA ASP A 165 5.86 -4.99 6.85
C ASP A 165 5.75 -4.75 8.35
N THR A 166 6.90 -4.66 9.05
CA THR A 166 6.94 -4.20 10.45
C THR A 166 6.41 -2.77 10.58
N ALA A 167 6.79 -1.85 9.69
CA ALA A 167 6.31 -0.46 9.75
C ALA A 167 4.79 -0.38 9.54
N LEU A 168 4.23 -1.15 8.61
CA LEU A 168 2.78 -1.22 8.37
C LEU A 168 2.03 -1.82 9.56
N LEU A 169 2.59 -2.86 10.18
CA LEU A 169 2.05 -3.45 11.41
C LEU A 169 2.02 -2.40 12.55
N ILE A 170 3.15 -1.72 12.79
CA ILE A 170 3.27 -0.69 13.83
C ILE A 170 2.32 0.47 13.57
N ALA A 171 2.17 0.94 12.33
CA ALA A 171 1.25 2.01 12.00
C ALA A 171 -0.21 1.63 12.31
N GLY A 172 -0.62 0.40 12.02
CA GLY A 172 -1.93 -0.13 12.42
C GLY A 172 -2.12 -0.19 13.93
N MET A 173 -1.08 -0.57 14.69
CA MET A 173 -1.10 -0.58 16.16
C MET A 173 -1.23 0.82 16.74
N LEU A 174 -0.47 1.79 16.22
CA LEU A 174 -0.54 3.20 16.66
C LEU A 174 -1.90 3.82 16.34
N PHE A 175 -2.44 3.57 15.15
CA PHE A 175 -3.80 4.02 14.82
C PHE A 175 -4.85 3.42 15.76
N ALA A 176 -4.80 2.13 16.03
CA ALA A 176 -5.71 1.48 16.97
C ALA A 176 -5.59 2.09 18.38
N ALA A 177 -4.37 2.35 18.84
CA ALA A 177 -4.12 3.02 20.13
C ALA A 177 -4.72 4.44 20.18
N ARG A 178 -4.69 5.18 19.07
CA ARG A 178 -5.31 6.51 18.97
C ARG A 178 -6.82 6.45 18.92
N TYR A 179 -7.40 5.42 18.32
CA TYR A 179 -8.85 5.23 18.26
C TYR A 179 -9.45 4.77 19.60
N PHE A 180 -8.79 3.81 20.27
CA PHE A 180 -9.21 3.30 21.58
C PHE A 180 -8.68 4.19 22.72
N ASP A 181 -9.20 5.42 22.80
CA ASP A 181 -8.78 6.48 23.72
C ASP A 181 -9.64 6.59 24.99
N GLY A 182 -10.62 5.73 25.16
CA GLY A 182 -11.56 5.72 26.27
C GLY A 182 -10.93 5.29 27.60
N ARG A 183 -11.78 5.31 28.65
CA ARG A 183 -11.37 4.98 30.04
C ARG A 183 -11.46 3.49 30.37
N HIS A 184 -11.86 2.65 29.42
CA HIS A 184 -11.92 1.21 29.64
C HIS A 184 -10.52 0.64 29.89
N PRO A 185 -10.33 -0.26 30.89
CA PRO A 185 -9.00 -0.82 31.20
C PRO A 185 -8.32 -1.45 29.97
N ASP A 186 -9.07 -2.17 29.15
CA ASP A 186 -8.54 -2.79 27.92
C ASP A 186 -8.06 -1.75 26.91
N GLU A 187 -8.72 -0.58 26.81
CA GLU A 187 -8.26 0.49 25.92
C GLU A 187 -6.97 1.13 26.45
N ALA A 188 -6.80 1.21 27.76
CA ALA A 188 -5.53 1.63 28.36
C ALA A 188 -4.41 0.61 28.05
N GLU A 189 -4.69 -0.68 28.14
CA GLU A 189 -3.73 -1.73 27.79
C GLU A 189 -3.41 -1.73 26.29
N ILE A 190 -4.39 -1.47 25.41
CA ILE A 190 -4.14 -1.30 23.97
C ILE A 190 -3.09 -0.21 23.74
N ARG A 191 -3.24 0.95 24.35
CA ARG A 191 -2.29 2.08 24.24
C ARG A 191 -0.91 1.71 24.76
N GLU A 192 -0.83 1.07 25.93
CA GLU A 192 0.43 0.61 26.52
C GLU A 192 1.16 -0.38 25.61
N LYS A 193 0.46 -1.40 25.13
CA LYS A 193 1.07 -2.45 24.31
C LYS A 193 1.48 -1.96 22.93
N ALA A 194 0.68 -1.11 22.28
CA ALA A 194 1.05 -0.52 21.01
C ALA A 194 2.31 0.34 21.15
N GLN A 195 2.38 1.17 22.20
CA GLN A 195 3.57 1.98 22.48
C GLN A 195 4.79 1.09 22.78
N PHE A 196 4.65 0.06 23.61
CA PHE A 196 5.71 -0.91 23.89
C PHE A 196 6.25 -1.58 22.62
N LEU A 197 5.34 -2.03 21.74
CA LEU A 197 5.72 -2.70 20.49
C LEU A 197 6.45 -1.77 19.52
N TYR A 198 6.07 -0.51 19.49
CA TYR A 198 6.76 0.49 18.68
C TYR A 198 8.12 0.88 19.27
N GLU A 199 8.19 1.14 20.58
CA GLU A 199 9.41 1.58 21.26
C GLU A 199 10.55 0.58 21.21
N ARG A 200 10.24 -0.72 21.12
CA ARG A 200 11.26 -1.77 21.07
C ARG A 200 11.93 -1.94 19.71
N VAL A 201 11.43 -1.26 18.66
CA VAL A 201 12.03 -1.36 17.32
C VAL A 201 13.35 -0.59 17.27
N GLU A 202 14.47 -1.31 17.15
CA GLU A 202 15.82 -0.73 17.07
C GLU A 202 16.14 -0.28 15.64
N TRP A 203 15.52 0.82 15.18
CA TRP A 203 15.69 1.36 13.82
C TRP A 203 17.15 1.53 13.38
N PRO A 204 18.10 2.03 14.26
CA PRO A 204 19.51 2.17 13.87
C PRO A 204 20.19 0.86 13.49
N TRP A 205 19.71 -0.29 14.03
CA TRP A 205 20.24 -1.59 13.65
C TRP A 205 20.04 -1.92 12.17
N ALA A 206 18.96 -1.44 11.57
CA ALA A 206 18.63 -1.68 10.17
C ALA A 206 19.34 -0.71 9.20
N VAL A 207 20.09 0.28 9.70
CA VAL A 207 20.90 1.21 8.88
C VAL A 207 22.23 0.55 8.55
N VAL A 208 22.34 -0.02 7.36
CA VAL A 208 23.53 -0.80 6.93
C VAL A 208 24.48 -0.04 6.00
N ARG A 209 24.02 1.06 5.44
CA ARG A 209 24.81 2.05 4.70
C ARG A 209 24.50 3.45 5.25
N PRO A 210 25.38 4.41 5.07
CA PRO A 210 25.14 5.76 5.59
C PRO A 210 23.76 6.27 5.22
N ASN A 211 22.90 6.49 6.23
CA ASN A 211 21.55 7.00 6.10
C ASN A 211 20.56 6.16 5.26
N ARG A 212 20.84 4.86 5.04
CA ARG A 212 19.97 3.95 4.31
C ARG A 212 19.54 2.78 5.16
N ILE A 213 18.25 2.59 5.25
CA ILE A 213 17.63 1.46 5.95
C ILE A 213 17.55 0.28 4.98
N SER A 214 18.05 -0.89 5.41
CA SER A 214 17.90 -2.14 4.64
C SER A 214 16.43 -2.53 4.51
N MET A 215 16.07 -3.12 3.38
CA MET A 215 14.73 -3.67 3.18
C MET A 215 14.47 -4.90 4.07
N GLY A 216 15.51 -5.64 4.49
CA GLY A 216 15.31 -6.79 5.37
C GLY A 216 16.59 -7.51 5.75
N TRP A 217 16.41 -8.53 6.57
CA TRP A 217 17.50 -9.32 7.15
C TRP A 217 17.12 -10.80 7.23
N HIS A 218 18.11 -11.68 7.04
CA HIS A 218 18.01 -13.11 7.26
C HIS A 218 19.02 -13.54 8.33
N PRO A 219 18.66 -14.40 9.27
CA PRO A 219 19.61 -14.92 10.26
C PRO A 219 20.74 -15.75 9.61
N GLU A 220 20.48 -16.34 8.44
CA GLU A 220 21.42 -17.17 7.71
C GLU A 220 22.47 -16.37 6.92
N THR A 221 22.08 -15.20 6.40
CA THR A 221 22.90 -14.45 5.42
C THR A 221 23.13 -12.98 5.78
N GLY A 222 22.47 -12.48 6.82
CA GLY A 222 22.53 -11.06 7.20
C GLY A 222 21.56 -10.18 6.41
N PHE A 223 21.88 -8.91 6.31
CA PHE A 223 21.07 -7.93 5.58
C PHE A 223 21.04 -8.21 4.09
N ILE A 224 19.85 -8.07 3.50
CA ILE A 224 19.68 -8.22 2.04
C ILE A 224 20.38 -7.04 1.33
N PRO A 225 20.90 -7.24 0.09
CA PRO A 225 21.67 -6.23 -0.63
C PRO A 225 20.78 -5.14 -1.27
N ALA A 226 19.72 -4.73 -0.58
CA ALA A 226 18.79 -3.70 -1.02
C ALA A 226 18.35 -2.81 0.14
N ASP A 227 18.28 -1.52 -0.13
CA ASP A 227 17.89 -0.50 0.82
C ASP A 227 16.68 0.27 0.33
N TRP A 228 15.96 0.87 1.27
CA TRP A 228 14.95 1.86 0.96
C TRP A 228 15.62 3.13 0.44
N PHE A 229 15.37 3.43 -0.82
CA PHE A 229 15.96 4.57 -1.52
C PHE A 229 15.03 4.99 -2.66
N VAL A 230 14.94 6.25 -2.99
CA VAL A 230 14.01 6.89 -3.90
C VAL A 230 12.54 6.73 -3.46
N TYR A 231 11.60 7.36 -4.16
CA TYR A 231 10.19 7.34 -3.81
C TYR A 231 9.57 5.94 -3.92
N ASN A 232 9.01 5.44 -2.84
CA ASN A 232 8.20 4.23 -2.74
C ASN A 232 7.48 4.17 -1.37
N GLU A 233 6.93 3.03 -0.98
CA GLU A 233 6.22 2.81 0.29
C GLU A 233 7.09 2.91 1.55
N GLY A 234 8.42 2.87 1.40
CA GLY A 234 9.37 3.00 2.51
C GLY A 234 9.34 4.36 3.22
N MET A 235 8.64 5.34 2.69
CA MET A 235 8.44 6.65 3.32
C MET A 235 7.89 6.52 4.75
N LEU A 236 6.95 5.59 5.00
CA LEU A 236 6.41 5.32 6.33
C LEU A 236 7.49 4.80 7.30
N ILE A 237 8.42 3.96 6.84
CA ILE A 237 9.53 3.45 7.66
C ILE A 237 10.37 4.61 8.19
N LEU A 238 10.74 5.54 7.30
CA LEU A 238 11.57 6.69 7.66
C LEU A 238 10.88 7.57 8.70
N LEU A 239 9.59 7.86 8.51
CA LEU A 239 8.82 8.69 9.45
C LEU A 239 8.71 8.02 10.81
N LEU A 240 8.43 6.72 10.89
CA LEU A 240 8.40 5.98 12.15
C LEU A 240 9.79 5.91 12.79
N ALA A 241 10.84 5.71 12.02
CA ALA A 241 12.21 5.65 12.53
C ALA A 241 12.66 6.99 13.11
N MET A 242 12.40 8.12 12.42
CA MET A 242 12.73 9.45 12.92
C MET A 242 11.85 9.87 14.11
N GLY A 243 10.62 9.38 14.14
CA GLY A 243 9.68 9.65 15.23
C GLY A 243 9.89 8.81 16.49
N SER A 244 10.74 7.77 16.46
CA SER A 244 10.93 6.86 17.59
C SER A 244 11.40 7.59 18.85
N PRO A 245 10.77 7.35 20.01
CA PRO A 245 11.19 7.96 21.26
C PRO A 245 12.42 7.29 21.88
N THR A 246 12.71 6.05 21.52
CA THR A 246 13.77 5.21 22.12
C THR A 246 14.98 5.01 21.20
N HIS A 247 14.74 4.78 19.91
CA HIS A 247 15.77 4.47 18.92
C HIS A 247 15.60 5.33 17.66
N PRO A 248 15.62 6.69 17.78
CA PRO A 248 15.37 7.57 16.65
C PRO A 248 16.52 7.57 15.66
N LEU A 249 16.19 7.80 14.40
CA LEU A 249 17.13 8.22 13.38
C LEU A 249 17.04 9.74 13.19
N ASP A 250 18.12 10.34 12.67
CA ASP A 250 18.15 11.76 12.36
C ASP A 250 17.63 12.07 10.93
N ALA A 251 17.53 13.34 10.59
CA ALA A 251 17.07 13.82 9.29
C ALA A 251 17.93 13.33 8.10
N GLY A 252 19.12 12.82 8.34
CA GLY A 252 20.01 12.33 7.30
C GLY A 252 19.39 11.22 6.47
N VAL A 253 18.55 10.36 7.09
CA VAL A 253 17.85 9.29 6.36
C VAL A 253 16.83 9.83 5.37
N TRP A 254 16.14 10.93 5.71
CA TRP A 254 15.20 11.58 4.80
C TRP A 254 15.92 12.33 3.68
N HIS A 255 17.00 13.01 4.00
CA HIS A 255 17.80 13.70 2.99
C HIS A 255 18.40 12.72 1.97
N GLU A 256 18.93 11.58 2.43
CA GLU A 256 19.45 10.53 1.54
C GLU A 256 18.35 9.91 0.67
N TRP A 257 17.15 9.68 1.25
CA TRP A 257 15.97 9.22 0.54
C TRP A 257 15.56 10.18 -0.59
N ALA A 258 15.41 11.46 -0.28
CA ALA A 258 15.00 12.48 -1.24
C ALA A 258 16.09 12.82 -2.28
N TYR A 259 17.37 12.57 -1.96
CA TYR A 259 18.50 12.76 -2.91
C TYR A 259 18.33 11.92 -4.18
N GLY A 260 17.65 10.80 -4.09
CA GLY A 260 17.37 9.92 -5.24
C GLY A 260 16.19 10.35 -6.12
N TYR A 261 15.43 11.36 -5.74
CA TYR A 261 14.16 11.72 -6.37
C TYR A 261 14.28 12.16 -7.83
N ASP A 262 15.39 12.77 -8.22
CA ASP A 262 15.62 13.15 -9.63
C ASP A 262 15.58 11.94 -10.58
N LYS A 263 15.79 10.71 -10.07
CA LYS A 263 15.72 9.48 -10.86
C LYS A 263 14.29 9.00 -11.09
N SER A 264 13.36 9.37 -10.23
CA SER A 264 11.95 8.98 -10.30
C SER A 264 11.02 10.15 -10.69
N TRP A 265 11.56 11.38 -10.78
CA TRP A 265 10.79 12.56 -11.20
C TRP A 265 10.59 12.56 -12.70
N THR A 266 9.37 12.39 -13.16
CA THR A 266 9.05 12.23 -14.57
C THR A 266 7.69 12.82 -14.94
N GLU A 267 7.49 13.14 -16.23
CA GLU A 267 6.18 13.46 -16.82
C GLU A 267 5.62 12.30 -17.67
N ARG A 268 6.26 11.14 -17.58
CA ARG A 268 5.81 9.96 -18.30
C ARG A 268 4.36 9.62 -17.92
N TRP A 269 3.54 9.41 -18.89
CA TRP A 269 2.10 9.11 -18.75
C TRP A 269 1.26 10.25 -18.15
N GLY A 270 1.73 11.50 -18.16
CA GLY A 270 0.92 12.63 -17.72
C GLY A 270 1.70 13.79 -17.13
N SER A 271 1.22 14.31 -15.99
CA SER A 271 1.86 15.42 -15.30
C SER A 271 3.11 14.96 -14.55
N TRP A 272 4.05 15.88 -14.32
CA TRP A 272 5.23 15.64 -13.50
C TRP A 272 4.88 15.11 -12.12
N HIS A 273 5.46 13.96 -11.77
CA HIS A 273 5.34 13.30 -10.46
C HIS A 273 6.57 12.44 -10.16
N LEU A 274 6.75 12.09 -8.88
CA LEU A 274 7.65 11.03 -8.47
C LEU A 274 7.01 9.70 -8.83
N GLU A 275 7.57 9.00 -9.80
CA GLU A 275 7.07 7.71 -10.26
C GLU A 275 7.55 6.58 -9.34
N PHE A 276 6.63 5.73 -8.96
CA PHE A 276 6.87 4.35 -8.58
C PHE A 276 5.83 3.51 -9.33
N ALA A 277 6.27 2.68 -10.27
CA ALA A 277 5.38 2.11 -11.27
C ALA A 277 4.18 1.32 -10.69
N PRO A 278 4.32 0.39 -9.72
CA PRO A 278 3.20 -0.21 -9.00
C PRO A 278 2.53 0.81 -8.07
N ILE A 279 1.20 0.99 -8.19
CA ILE A 279 0.51 2.07 -7.47
C ILE A 279 0.51 1.92 -5.94
N PHE A 280 0.73 0.73 -5.40
CA PHE A 280 0.77 0.52 -3.95
C PHE A 280 1.83 1.38 -3.24
N GLY A 281 2.96 1.68 -3.90
CA GLY A 281 3.98 2.57 -3.36
C GLY A 281 3.49 4.01 -3.11
N HIS A 282 2.42 4.41 -3.81
CA HIS A 282 1.71 5.67 -3.58
C HIS A 282 0.59 5.54 -2.53
N GLN A 283 0.15 4.34 -2.19
CA GLN A 283 -0.99 4.11 -1.30
C GLN A 283 -0.57 3.89 0.15
N TYR A 284 0.42 3.02 0.42
CA TYR A 284 0.64 2.47 1.74
C TYR A 284 1.01 3.51 2.81
N SER A 285 1.94 4.43 2.52
CA SER A 285 2.26 5.51 3.46
C SER A 285 1.08 6.46 3.65
N HIS A 286 0.31 6.72 2.59
CA HIS A 286 -0.86 7.59 2.64
C HIS A 286 -2.06 7.00 3.40
N MET A 287 -2.11 5.70 3.63
CA MET A 287 -3.15 5.13 4.48
C MET A 287 -3.10 5.72 5.90
N PHE A 288 -1.89 5.96 6.40
CA PHE A 288 -1.64 6.39 7.79
C PHE A 288 -1.22 7.85 7.93
N VAL A 289 -0.58 8.43 6.91
CA VAL A 289 -0.08 9.81 6.95
C VAL A 289 -0.86 10.68 5.99
N ASP A 290 -1.44 11.75 6.52
CA ASP A 290 -2.09 12.78 5.71
C ASP A 290 -1.06 13.77 5.17
N PHE A 291 -0.66 13.58 3.93
CA PHE A 291 0.31 14.45 3.27
C PHE A 291 -0.30 15.69 2.61
N ARG A 292 -1.61 15.91 2.75
CA ARG A 292 -2.26 17.09 2.20
C ARG A 292 -1.80 18.35 2.91
N ASP A 293 -1.43 19.33 2.11
CA ASP A 293 -1.05 20.67 2.59
C ASP A 293 0.24 20.73 3.42
N ILE A 294 0.98 19.63 3.58
CA ILE A 294 2.31 19.61 4.18
C ILE A 294 3.39 19.31 3.14
N GLN A 295 4.54 19.96 3.29
CA GLN A 295 5.64 19.83 2.33
C GLN A 295 6.99 19.72 3.04
N ASP A 296 7.83 18.83 2.56
CA ASP A 296 9.26 18.84 2.87
C ASP A 296 10.03 19.84 1.99
N ALA A 297 11.35 19.92 2.17
CA ALA A 297 12.18 20.84 1.40
C ALA A 297 12.15 20.57 -0.11
N TRP A 298 12.10 19.29 -0.53
CA TRP A 298 12.10 18.92 -1.93
C TRP A 298 10.77 19.34 -2.61
N MET A 299 9.63 19.03 -2.00
CA MET A 299 8.31 19.41 -2.52
C MET A 299 8.12 20.93 -2.58
N ARG A 300 8.63 21.68 -1.58
CA ARG A 300 8.64 23.16 -1.66
C ARG A 300 9.48 23.66 -2.83
N GLY A 301 10.65 23.05 -3.08
CA GLY A 301 11.49 23.37 -4.22
C GLY A 301 10.79 23.16 -5.56
N GLN A 302 10.14 22.00 -5.73
CA GLN A 302 9.38 21.69 -6.95
C GLN A 302 8.17 22.61 -7.14
N SER A 303 7.45 22.93 -6.06
CA SER A 303 6.33 23.88 -6.09
C SER A 303 6.78 25.27 -6.57
N SER A 304 7.89 25.77 -6.05
CA SER A 304 8.47 27.06 -6.44
C SER A 304 8.93 27.11 -7.89
N LEU A 305 9.55 26.03 -8.38
CA LEU A 305 10.04 25.94 -9.76
C LEU A 305 8.89 25.94 -10.81
N ARG A 306 7.72 25.47 -10.43
CA ARG A 306 6.57 25.30 -11.34
C ARG A 306 5.45 26.30 -11.13
N ASP A 307 5.58 27.17 -10.13
CA ASP A 307 4.52 28.10 -9.71
C ASP A 307 3.19 27.36 -9.43
N GLU A 308 3.28 26.18 -8.80
CA GLU A 308 2.13 25.36 -8.41
C GLU A 308 2.34 24.76 -7.03
N ARG A 309 1.27 24.53 -6.28
CA ARG A 309 1.36 23.83 -5.01
C ARG A 309 1.44 22.31 -5.23
N LEU A 310 2.54 21.71 -4.83
CA LEU A 310 2.82 20.29 -4.94
C LEU A 310 3.15 19.72 -3.57
N ASP A 311 2.39 18.72 -3.14
CA ASP A 311 2.67 17.89 -1.98
C ASP A 311 2.66 16.40 -2.38
N TYR A 312 2.94 15.51 -1.42
CA TYR A 312 2.96 14.07 -1.73
C TYR A 312 1.57 13.52 -2.05
N PHE A 313 0.50 14.16 -1.58
CA PHE A 313 -0.86 13.76 -1.95
C PHE A 313 -1.17 14.08 -3.41
N GLU A 314 -0.86 15.29 -3.86
CA GLU A 314 -1.00 15.68 -5.28
C GLU A 314 -0.06 14.83 -6.15
N ASN A 315 1.16 14.53 -5.68
CA ASN A 315 2.06 13.60 -6.37
C ASN A 315 1.39 12.24 -6.62
N SER A 316 0.81 11.65 -5.59
CA SER A 316 0.14 10.34 -5.70
C SER A 316 -1.14 10.41 -6.53
N ARG A 317 -1.87 11.53 -6.46
CA ARG A 317 -2.99 11.80 -7.36
C ARG A 317 -2.55 11.78 -8.83
N ARG A 318 -1.45 12.42 -9.18
CA ARG A 318 -0.88 12.42 -10.54
C ARG A 318 -0.47 11.03 -10.99
N ALA A 319 0.11 10.21 -10.10
CA ALA A 319 0.44 8.82 -10.39
C ALA A 319 -0.82 7.98 -10.70
N VAL A 320 -1.94 8.23 -10.03
CA VAL A 320 -3.24 7.58 -10.35
C VAL A 320 -3.73 7.95 -11.76
N TYR A 321 -3.60 9.22 -12.15
CA TYR A 321 -3.91 9.64 -13.52
C TYR A 321 -2.93 9.03 -14.55
N ALA A 322 -1.67 8.87 -14.20
CA ALA A 322 -0.69 8.19 -15.07
C ALA A 322 -1.07 6.72 -15.31
N GLN A 323 -1.58 6.02 -14.31
CA GLN A 323 -2.13 4.66 -14.45
C GLN A 323 -3.30 4.63 -15.44
N GLN A 324 -4.27 5.53 -15.29
CA GLN A 324 -5.42 5.63 -16.19
C GLN A 324 -4.98 5.97 -17.64
N LYS A 325 -4.07 6.93 -17.80
CA LYS A 325 -3.56 7.31 -19.11
C LYS A 325 -2.82 6.17 -19.80
N TYR A 326 -1.98 5.45 -19.07
CA TYR A 326 -1.29 4.27 -19.59
C TYR A 326 -2.28 3.23 -20.12
N ALA A 327 -3.30 2.91 -19.34
CA ALA A 327 -4.32 1.96 -19.76
C ALA A 327 -5.16 2.47 -20.95
N HIS A 328 -5.42 3.79 -21.02
CA HIS A 328 -6.07 4.41 -22.18
C HIS A 328 -5.23 4.31 -23.44
N ASP A 329 -3.94 4.64 -23.34
CA ASP A 329 -3.01 4.60 -24.48
C ASP A 329 -2.69 3.15 -24.90
N ASN A 330 -2.73 2.23 -23.94
CA ASN A 330 -2.59 0.78 -24.11
C ASN A 330 -1.44 0.37 -25.06
N PRO A 331 -0.19 0.74 -24.80
CA PRO A 331 0.92 0.47 -25.71
C PRO A 331 1.19 -1.03 -25.90
N GLY A 332 0.85 -1.83 -24.87
CA GLY A 332 0.94 -3.29 -24.92
C GLY A 332 -0.20 -3.97 -25.71
N ARG A 333 -1.23 -3.24 -26.11
CA ARG A 333 -2.43 -3.76 -26.79
C ARG A 333 -3.10 -4.89 -26.02
N TRP A 334 -3.20 -4.71 -24.68
CA TRP A 334 -3.82 -5.65 -23.77
C TRP A 334 -5.35 -5.56 -23.85
N ALA A 335 -6.03 -6.69 -23.90
CA ALA A 335 -7.50 -6.71 -23.87
C ALA A 335 -8.00 -6.11 -22.52
N GLY A 336 -9.09 -5.35 -22.60
CA GLY A 336 -9.73 -4.76 -21.43
C GLY A 336 -9.16 -3.42 -20.96
N TYR A 337 -7.92 -3.08 -21.28
CA TYR A 337 -7.33 -1.79 -20.91
C TYR A 337 -8.06 -0.63 -21.58
N SER A 338 -8.41 0.37 -20.78
CA SER A 338 -9.07 1.59 -21.26
C SER A 338 -9.03 2.69 -20.18
N SER A 339 -9.52 3.90 -20.49
CA SER A 339 -9.73 4.94 -19.48
C SER A 339 -10.73 4.58 -18.38
N GLU A 340 -11.57 3.54 -18.60
CA GLU A 340 -12.55 3.07 -17.62
C GLU A 340 -12.10 1.79 -16.88
N VAL A 341 -11.12 1.06 -17.41
CA VAL A 341 -10.61 -0.19 -16.82
C VAL A 341 -9.10 -0.11 -16.78
N TRP A 342 -8.58 0.08 -15.56
CA TRP A 342 -7.15 0.28 -15.28
C TRP A 342 -6.84 -0.14 -13.84
N GLY A 343 -5.57 -0.29 -13.53
CA GLY A 343 -5.04 -0.57 -12.20
C GLY A 343 -3.93 -1.58 -12.23
N LEU A 344 -2.70 -1.10 -12.06
CA LEU A 344 -1.48 -1.91 -12.03
C LEU A 344 -0.81 -1.76 -10.67
N THR A 345 -0.56 -2.88 -10.03
CA THR A 345 0.13 -2.97 -8.75
C THR A 345 0.85 -4.31 -8.62
N ALA A 346 1.55 -4.52 -7.51
CA ALA A 346 1.97 -5.86 -7.15
C ALA A 346 0.73 -6.71 -6.86
N CYS A 347 0.55 -7.78 -7.61
CA CYS A 347 -0.61 -8.66 -7.50
C CYS A 347 -0.27 -10.06 -8.04
N ASP A 348 -1.10 -11.05 -7.74
CA ASP A 348 -0.98 -12.37 -8.35
C ASP A 348 -1.18 -12.30 -9.87
N GLY A 349 -0.65 -13.29 -10.56
CA GLY A 349 -0.82 -13.46 -11.98
C GLY A 349 -0.86 -14.94 -12.37
N PRO A 350 -1.10 -15.23 -13.65
CA PRO A 350 -1.40 -16.60 -14.09
C PRO A 350 -0.25 -17.58 -13.91
N GLY A 351 0.99 -17.12 -13.90
CA GLY A 351 2.18 -17.94 -13.80
C GLY A 351 3.32 -17.43 -14.68
N ASP A 352 4.53 -17.95 -14.45
CA ASP A 352 5.72 -17.58 -15.22
C ASP A 352 5.81 -18.45 -16.48
N PHE A 353 5.24 -17.98 -17.61
CA PHE A 353 5.25 -18.71 -18.89
C PHE A 353 5.03 -17.77 -20.08
N LYS A 354 5.29 -18.31 -21.28
CA LYS A 354 4.95 -17.66 -22.55
C LYS A 354 3.82 -18.41 -23.25
N GLN A 355 2.94 -17.65 -23.89
CA GLN A 355 1.77 -18.18 -24.59
C GLN A 355 1.54 -17.40 -25.89
N MET A 356 1.21 -18.11 -26.96
CA MET A 356 0.71 -17.49 -28.18
C MET A 356 -0.73 -17.02 -27.98
N ILE A 357 -0.97 -15.73 -28.15
CA ILE A 357 -2.30 -15.10 -28.10
C ILE A 357 -2.46 -14.29 -29.40
N ASP A 358 -3.47 -14.62 -30.19
CA ASP A 358 -3.80 -13.90 -31.44
C ASP A 358 -2.60 -13.73 -32.40
N GLY A 359 -1.70 -14.73 -32.44
CA GLY A 359 -0.53 -14.73 -33.29
C GLY A 359 0.70 -14.01 -32.75
N GLU A 360 0.64 -13.46 -31.53
CA GLU A 360 1.77 -12.84 -30.82
C GLU A 360 2.18 -13.70 -29.63
N GLU A 361 3.50 -13.86 -29.40
CA GLU A 361 4.01 -14.46 -28.18
C GLU A 361 3.90 -13.44 -27.05
N ARG A 362 3.13 -13.76 -26.00
CA ARG A 362 2.96 -12.97 -24.79
C ARG A 362 3.64 -13.67 -23.63
N GLU A 363 4.33 -12.90 -22.78
CA GLU A 363 4.91 -13.36 -21.53
C GLU A 363 4.00 -12.99 -20.38
N PHE A 364 3.77 -13.96 -19.49
CA PHE A 364 2.96 -13.81 -18.28
C PHE A 364 3.82 -14.07 -17.06
N PHE A 365 3.44 -13.46 -15.94
CA PHE A 365 4.15 -13.59 -14.67
C PHE A 365 3.23 -14.15 -13.59
N SER A 366 3.81 -14.84 -12.62
CA SER A 366 3.19 -15.17 -11.35
C SER A 366 2.95 -13.88 -10.51
N TYR A 367 3.11 -13.91 -9.20
CA TYR A 367 3.08 -12.65 -8.42
C TYR A 367 4.15 -11.69 -8.95
N SER A 368 3.75 -10.47 -9.33
CA SER A 368 4.64 -9.49 -9.93
C SER A 368 4.25 -8.06 -9.62
N ALA A 369 5.25 -7.18 -9.43
CA ALA A 369 5.07 -5.75 -9.22
C ALA A 369 4.85 -5.03 -10.56
N ARG A 370 3.62 -5.04 -11.05
CA ARG A 370 3.20 -4.47 -12.33
C ARG A 370 2.96 -2.97 -12.23
N GLY A 371 3.40 -2.25 -13.26
CA GLY A 371 3.18 -0.81 -13.37
C GLY A 371 3.17 -0.30 -14.81
N PRO A 372 2.85 0.98 -15.06
CA PRO A 372 2.85 1.59 -16.37
C PRO A 372 4.17 1.40 -17.13
N GLY A 373 4.20 0.46 -18.10
CA GLY A 373 5.38 0.15 -18.90
C GLY A 373 6.47 -0.60 -18.15
N ASP A 374 6.17 -1.16 -16.97
CA ASP A 374 7.07 -2.01 -16.19
C ASP A 374 6.35 -3.31 -15.81
N ARG A 375 6.94 -4.46 -16.20
CA ARG A 375 6.41 -5.82 -15.94
C ARG A 375 4.91 -5.98 -16.26
N ASP A 376 4.41 -5.22 -17.21
CA ASP A 376 3.03 -5.30 -17.67
C ASP A 376 2.84 -6.51 -18.57
N ASP A 377 1.99 -7.44 -18.14
CA ASP A 377 1.60 -8.66 -18.85
C ASP A 377 0.09 -8.71 -19.16
N GLY A 378 -0.58 -7.57 -19.06
CA GLY A 378 -2.02 -7.45 -19.26
C GLY A 378 -2.86 -7.83 -18.04
N THR A 379 -2.24 -8.14 -16.90
CA THR A 379 -2.93 -8.43 -15.65
C THR A 379 -3.32 -7.12 -14.94
N LEU A 380 -4.60 -7.00 -14.61
CA LEU A 380 -5.20 -5.86 -13.90
C LEU A 380 -5.58 -6.27 -12.48
N ALA A 381 -5.36 -5.37 -11.53
CA ALA A 381 -5.78 -5.50 -10.14
C ALA A 381 -6.88 -4.47 -9.80
N PRO A 382 -8.13 -4.89 -9.54
CA PRO A 382 -9.18 -3.96 -9.12
C PRO A 382 -8.82 -3.23 -7.81
N THR A 383 -8.02 -3.86 -6.96
CA THR A 383 -7.52 -3.33 -5.69
C THR A 383 -6.67 -2.08 -5.90
N ALA A 384 -5.88 -2.04 -6.98
CA ALA A 384 -5.06 -0.89 -7.36
C ALA A 384 -5.90 0.37 -7.60
N ALA A 385 -6.98 0.25 -8.37
CA ALA A 385 -7.89 1.34 -8.62
C ALA A 385 -8.67 1.71 -7.33
N ALA A 386 -9.32 0.74 -6.68
CA ALA A 386 -10.15 0.98 -5.51
C ALA A 386 -9.37 1.60 -4.34
N GLY A 387 -8.14 1.13 -4.08
CA GLY A 387 -7.24 1.69 -3.06
C GLY A 387 -6.76 3.12 -3.35
N SER A 388 -6.99 3.63 -4.56
CA SER A 388 -6.63 4.99 -4.99
C SER A 388 -7.76 6.00 -4.82
N ILE A 389 -8.91 5.61 -4.26
CA ILE A 389 -10.13 6.44 -4.24
C ILE A 389 -9.95 7.79 -3.53
N ALA A 390 -9.12 7.85 -2.50
CA ALA A 390 -8.87 9.10 -1.78
C ALA A 390 -8.13 10.14 -2.64
N PHE A 391 -7.33 9.70 -3.61
CA PHE A 391 -6.55 10.58 -4.49
C PHE A 391 -7.38 11.15 -5.63
N ALA A 392 -8.16 10.31 -6.31
CA ALA A 392 -8.85 10.68 -7.54
C ALA A 392 -10.21 9.97 -7.68
N PRO A 393 -11.19 10.26 -6.79
CA PRO A 393 -12.49 9.58 -6.80
C PRO A 393 -13.23 9.72 -8.13
N GLU A 394 -13.01 10.82 -8.87
CA GLU A 394 -13.64 11.12 -10.15
C GLU A 394 -13.28 10.14 -11.28
N ILE A 395 -12.13 9.47 -11.20
CA ILE A 395 -11.73 8.43 -12.16
C ILE A 395 -11.78 7.02 -11.56
N VAL A 396 -11.64 6.90 -10.25
CA VAL A 396 -11.70 5.62 -9.54
C VAL A 396 -13.13 5.07 -9.50
N LEU A 397 -14.13 5.89 -9.19
CA LEU A 397 -15.53 5.47 -9.16
C LEU A 397 -16.02 4.88 -10.50
N PRO A 398 -15.80 5.54 -11.65
CA PRO A 398 -16.10 4.95 -12.94
C PRO A 398 -15.37 3.63 -13.19
N CYS A 399 -14.09 3.53 -12.79
CA CYS A 399 -13.28 2.33 -12.98
C CYS A 399 -13.83 1.14 -12.19
N VAL A 400 -14.09 1.29 -10.89
CA VAL A 400 -14.68 0.26 -10.04
C VAL A 400 -16.00 -0.25 -10.62
N LYS A 401 -16.87 0.67 -11.07
CA LYS A 401 -18.16 0.32 -11.70
C LYS A 401 -17.97 -0.42 -13.02
N ALA A 402 -17.06 0.03 -13.88
CA ALA A 402 -16.79 -0.60 -15.17
C ALA A 402 -16.23 -2.00 -15.00
N ILE A 403 -15.28 -2.21 -14.09
CA ILE A 403 -14.72 -3.54 -13.78
C ILE A 403 -15.83 -4.45 -13.25
N LYS A 404 -16.63 -3.99 -12.28
CA LYS A 404 -17.74 -4.78 -11.74
C LYS A 404 -18.78 -5.15 -12.79
N ALA A 405 -19.16 -4.21 -13.65
CA ALA A 405 -20.15 -4.42 -14.70
C ALA A 405 -19.67 -5.40 -15.79
N ARG A 406 -18.41 -5.32 -16.19
CA ARG A 406 -17.86 -6.11 -17.29
C ARG A 406 -17.38 -7.49 -16.85
N TYR A 407 -16.78 -7.59 -15.67
CA TYR A 407 -16.04 -8.77 -15.20
C TYR A 407 -16.59 -9.34 -13.87
N GLY A 408 -17.53 -8.66 -13.23
CA GLY A 408 -17.99 -8.98 -11.87
C GLY A 408 -18.54 -10.39 -11.71
N ALA A 409 -19.11 -10.99 -12.76
CA ALA A 409 -19.65 -12.36 -12.71
C ALA A 409 -18.60 -13.43 -12.33
N GLY A 410 -17.30 -13.19 -12.61
CA GLY A 410 -16.21 -14.10 -12.25
C GLY A 410 -15.21 -13.51 -11.26
N LEU A 411 -15.25 -12.21 -11.03
CA LEU A 411 -14.22 -11.45 -10.29
C LEU A 411 -14.75 -10.84 -8.98
N TYR A 412 -16.05 -10.51 -8.90
CA TYR A 412 -16.65 -9.85 -7.74
C TYR A 412 -17.51 -10.84 -6.95
N THR A 413 -17.15 -11.09 -5.71
CA THR A 413 -17.71 -12.16 -4.89
C THR A 413 -18.34 -11.62 -3.60
N GLN A 414 -18.62 -12.50 -2.63
CA GLN A 414 -19.15 -12.10 -1.32
C GLN A 414 -18.23 -11.18 -0.51
N TRP A 415 -16.91 -11.19 -0.79
CA TRP A 415 -15.91 -10.38 -0.11
C TRP A 415 -15.40 -9.19 -0.94
N GLY A 416 -16.04 -8.87 -2.06
CA GLY A 416 -15.59 -7.88 -3.00
C GLY A 416 -14.81 -8.49 -4.15
N PHE A 417 -13.82 -7.76 -4.69
CA PHE A 417 -12.99 -8.22 -5.80
C PHE A 417 -11.95 -9.24 -5.35
N LEU A 418 -11.78 -10.30 -6.14
CA LEU A 418 -10.57 -11.12 -6.14
C LEU A 418 -9.36 -10.26 -6.49
N ASP A 419 -8.17 -10.76 -6.26
CA ASP A 419 -6.93 -9.97 -6.35
C ASP A 419 -6.71 -9.37 -7.74
N SER A 420 -6.77 -10.20 -8.78
CA SER A 420 -6.42 -9.78 -10.13
C SER A 420 -7.11 -10.59 -11.22
N PHE A 421 -7.03 -10.09 -12.46
CA PHE A 421 -7.55 -10.76 -13.65
C PHE A 421 -6.80 -10.32 -14.92
N ASN A 422 -6.84 -11.13 -15.96
CA ASN A 422 -6.19 -10.84 -17.24
C ASN A 422 -7.11 -11.17 -18.41
N PRO A 423 -7.77 -10.18 -19.02
CA PRO A 423 -8.69 -10.41 -20.13
C PRO A 423 -8.02 -10.86 -21.42
N THR A 424 -6.70 -10.69 -21.55
CA THR A 424 -5.93 -11.13 -22.72
C THR A 424 -5.70 -12.63 -22.71
N LEU A 425 -5.51 -13.24 -21.52
CA LEU A 425 -5.23 -14.65 -21.40
C LEU A 425 -6.53 -15.47 -21.40
N THR A 426 -6.96 -15.95 -22.56
CA THR A 426 -8.21 -16.70 -22.77
C THR A 426 -8.00 -18.18 -23.10
N VAL A 427 -6.76 -18.61 -23.28
CA VAL A 427 -6.43 -20.00 -23.68
C VAL A 427 -6.61 -20.95 -22.50
N ARG A 428 -7.54 -21.92 -22.64
CA ARG A 428 -7.95 -22.82 -21.53
C ARG A 428 -6.82 -23.75 -21.06
N ASP A 429 -5.96 -24.18 -21.96
CA ASP A 429 -4.88 -25.14 -21.67
C ASP A 429 -3.56 -24.44 -21.32
N SER A 430 -3.59 -23.17 -20.92
CA SER A 430 -2.41 -22.43 -20.43
C SER A 430 -1.86 -23.07 -19.14
N PRO A 431 -0.51 -23.11 -18.96
CA PRO A 431 0.12 -23.75 -17.79
C PRO A 431 0.02 -22.87 -16.53
N LEU A 432 -1.22 -22.63 -16.09
CA LEU A 432 -1.51 -21.74 -14.95
C LEU A 432 -0.88 -22.26 -13.65
N GLN A 433 -0.27 -21.36 -12.88
CA GLN A 433 0.18 -21.62 -11.50
C GLN A 433 -0.89 -21.20 -10.48
N HIS A 434 -1.68 -20.18 -10.82
CA HIS A 434 -2.76 -19.64 -9.99
C HIS A 434 -4.00 -19.38 -10.82
N GLY A 435 -5.15 -19.27 -10.16
CA GLY A 435 -6.40 -18.86 -10.77
C GLY A 435 -6.96 -19.85 -11.80
N ARG A 436 -7.80 -19.34 -12.68
CA ARG A 436 -8.49 -20.13 -13.71
C ARG A 436 -8.89 -19.28 -14.92
N ILE A 437 -9.10 -19.89 -16.07
CA ILE A 437 -9.74 -19.23 -17.20
C ILE A 437 -11.26 -19.23 -17.01
N VAL A 438 -11.86 -18.05 -17.06
CA VAL A 438 -13.30 -17.82 -16.96
C VAL A 438 -13.83 -17.39 -18.33
N GLU A 439 -14.83 -18.08 -18.84
CA GLU A 439 -15.42 -17.78 -20.16
C GLU A 439 -15.98 -16.35 -20.20
N GLY A 440 -15.65 -15.61 -21.24
CA GLY A 440 -16.06 -14.22 -21.42
C GLY A 440 -15.27 -13.18 -20.59
N ILE A 441 -14.32 -13.62 -19.74
CA ILE A 441 -13.46 -12.75 -18.95
C ILE A 441 -11.99 -12.92 -19.30
N GLY A 442 -11.48 -14.14 -19.39
CA GLY A 442 -10.08 -14.50 -19.45
C GLY A 442 -9.60 -15.14 -18.15
N TRP A 443 -8.32 -14.97 -17.82
CA TRP A 443 -7.80 -15.45 -16.55
C TRP A 443 -8.31 -14.62 -15.38
N VAL A 444 -8.66 -15.28 -14.28
CA VAL A 444 -9.08 -14.67 -13.01
C VAL A 444 -8.38 -15.40 -11.89
N ASP A 445 -7.83 -14.65 -10.94
CA ASP A 445 -7.25 -15.20 -9.72
C ASP A 445 -8.30 -15.91 -8.86
N GLY A 446 -7.84 -16.81 -7.99
CA GLY A 446 -8.70 -17.55 -7.05
C GLY A 446 -8.75 -16.97 -5.66
N ASP A 447 -7.85 -16.05 -5.32
CA ASP A 447 -7.58 -15.58 -3.98
C ASP A 447 -7.85 -14.07 -3.79
N TYR A 448 -7.93 -13.69 -2.52
CA TYR A 448 -7.80 -12.33 -2.02
C TYR A 448 -6.46 -12.24 -1.30
N LEU A 449 -5.71 -11.19 -1.53
CA LEU A 449 -4.44 -10.95 -0.85
C LEU A 449 -4.64 -9.88 0.23
N GLY A 450 -4.28 -10.19 1.49
CA GLY A 450 -4.52 -9.30 2.62
C GLY A 450 -3.88 -7.91 2.46
N ILE A 451 -2.68 -7.88 1.85
CA ILE A 451 -1.97 -6.63 1.61
C ILE A 451 -2.66 -5.75 0.55
N ASP A 452 -3.39 -6.34 -0.40
CA ASP A 452 -4.08 -5.63 -1.47
C ASP A 452 -5.52 -5.23 -1.07
N GLN A 453 -6.13 -5.97 -0.13
CA GLN A 453 -7.46 -5.65 0.39
C GLN A 453 -7.43 -4.47 1.39
N GLY A 454 -6.36 -4.29 2.15
CA GLY A 454 -6.24 -3.24 3.16
C GLY A 454 -6.48 -1.82 2.61
N PRO A 455 -5.80 -1.41 1.53
CA PRO A 455 -5.98 -0.09 0.91
C PRO A 455 -7.44 0.21 0.52
N ILE A 456 -8.23 -0.79 0.10
CA ILE A 456 -9.65 -0.59 -0.22
C ILE A 456 -10.41 -0.07 0.99
N VAL A 457 -10.28 -0.73 2.15
CA VAL A 457 -11.01 -0.34 3.36
C VAL A 457 -10.52 1.01 3.88
N ILE A 458 -9.19 1.16 4.00
CA ILE A 458 -8.56 2.28 4.70
C ILE A 458 -8.68 3.57 3.87
N MET A 459 -8.35 3.53 2.58
CA MET A 459 -8.42 4.72 1.73
C MET A 459 -9.86 5.13 1.41
N THR A 460 -10.79 4.17 1.34
CA THR A 460 -12.21 4.51 1.24
C THR A 460 -12.70 5.23 2.48
N GLU A 461 -12.27 4.81 3.68
CA GLU A 461 -12.66 5.49 4.90
C GLU A 461 -11.99 6.87 5.04
N ASN A 462 -10.73 6.99 4.64
CA ASN A 462 -10.05 8.29 4.58
C ASN A 462 -10.76 9.25 3.59
N HIS A 463 -11.18 8.75 2.43
CA HIS A 463 -11.99 9.55 1.51
C HIS A 463 -13.34 9.97 2.11
N ARG A 464 -14.00 9.05 2.83
CA ARG A 464 -15.33 9.26 3.42
C ARG A 464 -15.33 10.26 4.58
N SER A 465 -14.40 10.10 5.53
CA SER A 465 -14.49 10.73 6.85
C SER A 465 -13.17 11.24 7.42
N ASP A 466 -12.07 11.07 6.71
CA ASP A 466 -10.71 11.31 7.25
C ASP A 466 -10.40 10.48 8.52
N LEU A 467 -11.05 9.37 8.77
CA LEU A 467 -10.97 8.68 10.06
C LEU A 467 -9.53 8.37 10.47
N VAL A 468 -8.77 7.65 9.62
CA VAL A 468 -7.40 7.28 9.97
C VAL A 468 -6.51 8.52 9.99
N TRP A 469 -6.60 9.38 8.98
CA TRP A 469 -5.84 10.61 8.90
C TRP A 469 -6.08 11.52 10.11
N ARG A 470 -7.32 11.71 10.54
CA ARG A 470 -7.67 12.56 11.69
C ARG A 470 -6.97 12.09 12.97
N HIS A 471 -6.99 10.79 13.26
CA HIS A 471 -6.33 10.24 14.44
C HIS A 471 -4.80 10.25 14.32
N MET A 472 -4.27 9.99 13.12
CA MET A 472 -2.82 9.93 12.91
C MET A 472 -2.16 11.30 12.77
N ARG A 473 -2.91 12.37 12.43
CA ARG A 473 -2.40 13.76 12.54
C ARG A 473 -2.02 14.13 13.97
N ASP A 474 -2.72 13.55 14.95
CA ASP A 474 -2.49 13.78 16.39
C ASP A 474 -1.56 12.71 17.01
N GLU A 475 -1.03 11.78 16.21
CA GLU A 475 -0.06 10.78 16.67
C GLU A 475 1.31 11.44 16.88
N PRO A 476 1.81 11.53 18.13
CA PRO A 476 3.00 12.36 18.42
C PRO A 476 4.26 11.85 17.74
N ASN A 477 4.39 10.55 17.53
CA ASN A 477 5.56 9.97 16.91
C ASN A 477 5.57 10.23 15.38
N ILE A 478 4.44 10.17 14.72
CA ILE A 478 4.32 10.54 13.29
C ILE A 478 4.58 12.04 13.12
N ARG A 479 4.00 12.90 13.97
CA ARG A 479 4.28 14.34 13.94
C ARG A 479 5.78 14.62 14.09
N ARG A 480 6.42 14.01 15.09
CA ARG A 480 7.87 14.14 15.31
C ARG A 480 8.67 13.68 14.09
N GLY A 481 8.31 12.55 13.48
CA GLY A 481 8.97 12.05 12.27
C GLY A 481 8.88 13.04 11.12
N LEU A 482 7.70 13.63 10.88
CA LEU A 482 7.48 14.67 9.88
C LEU A 482 8.28 15.95 10.18
N GLU A 483 8.32 16.39 11.43
CA GLU A 483 9.11 17.56 11.86
C GLU A 483 10.61 17.35 11.67
N VAL A 484 11.15 16.18 12.03
CA VAL A 484 12.55 15.80 11.83
C VAL A 484 12.88 15.73 10.34
N ALA A 485 11.97 15.21 9.50
CA ALA A 485 12.10 15.20 8.03
C ALA A 485 11.99 16.61 7.40
N GLY A 486 11.68 17.64 8.18
CA GLY A 486 11.57 19.02 7.72
C GLY A 486 10.26 19.36 7.01
N PHE A 487 9.18 18.61 7.28
CA PHE A 487 7.85 18.98 6.81
C PHE A 487 7.32 20.21 7.54
N THR A 488 6.61 21.04 6.79
CA THR A 488 5.94 22.25 7.29
C THR A 488 4.62 22.47 6.55
N GLY A 489 3.76 23.34 7.10
CA GLY A 489 2.46 23.68 6.52
C GLY A 489 1.33 22.83 7.07
N GLY A 490 0.11 23.07 6.56
CA GLY A 490 -1.09 22.33 6.93
C GLY A 490 -1.29 22.18 8.43
N TYR A 491 -1.63 20.99 8.87
CA TYR A 491 -1.87 20.68 10.29
C TYR A 491 -0.59 20.67 11.17
N LEU A 492 0.60 20.75 10.60
CA LEU A 492 1.86 20.88 11.35
C LEU A 492 2.09 22.31 11.85
N SER A 493 1.41 23.29 11.26
CA SER A 493 1.52 24.71 11.64
C SER A 493 0.51 25.13 12.70
N ALA A 494 -0.32 24.21 13.18
CA ALA A 494 -1.39 24.45 14.14
C ALA A 494 -0.94 24.19 15.58
#